data_869458dc6e1fc8b1dd0c68a3e53d93fe
#
_entry.id   869458dc6e1fc8b1dd0c68a3e53d93fe
#
_cell.length_a   1.000
_cell.length_b   1.000
_cell.length_c   1.000
_cell.angle_alpha   90.00
_cell.angle_beta   90.00
_cell.angle_gamma   90.00
#
_symmetry.space_group_name_H-M   'P 1'
#
loop_
_entity.id
_entity.type
_entity.pdbx_description
1 polymer ?
#
loop_
_entity_poly.entity_id
_entity_poly.type
_entity_poly.pdbx_seq_one_letter_code
_entity_poly.pdbx_strand_id
1 'polypeptide(L)'
;MKKAERYAIAFEQLKGLFPNAQTELNYDTPFQLLVAVILSAQCTDKRVNLVTPELFKRFPTAKQMSESSEEEILRYIKSISYPNAKSKNLLKMSQRLESVYNGILPETREELTTLAGVGRKTANVICAVLYNQSVMPVDTHVHRVSRRIGLTDKAKTPLDTEKQLMSNLKNESDIALLHHRLILLGRYICKARKPECEECTLKECCKFYHTKHQPDKAKNSI
;
A
#
# COMPACT_ATOMS: atom_id res chain seq x y z
N MET A 1 -18.28 12.58 -18.51
CA MET A 1 -16.82 12.84 -18.30
C MET A 1 -16.02 11.69 -18.89
N LYS A 2 -15.04 11.97 -19.75
CA LYS A 2 -14.11 11.00 -20.33
C LYS A 2 -13.13 10.49 -19.26
N LYS A 3 -12.58 9.29 -19.45
CA LYS A 3 -11.67 8.66 -18.47
C LYS A 3 -10.40 9.50 -18.23
N ALA A 4 -9.77 9.99 -19.29
CA ALA A 4 -8.56 10.84 -19.19
C ALA A 4 -8.81 12.12 -18.39
N GLU A 5 -9.94 12.78 -18.63
CA GLU A 5 -10.34 13.98 -17.87
C GLU A 5 -10.55 13.67 -16.38
N ARG A 6 -11.15 12.51 -16.08
CA ARG A 6 -11.33 12.06 -14.69
C ARG A 6 -9.99 11.81 -13.99
N TYR A 7 -9.01 11.24 -14.70
CA TYR A 7 -7.66 11.05 -14.15
C TYR A 7 -7.03 12.40 -13.82
N ALA A 8 -7.04 13.36 -14.76
CA ALA A 8 -6.44 14.68 -14.56
C ALA A 8 -7.05 15.40 -13.34
N ILE A 9 -8.38 15.47 -13.26
CA ILE A 9 -9.07 16.11 -12.13
C ILE A 9 -8.77 15.38 -10.83
N ALA A 10 -8.84 14.04 -10.81
CA ALA A 10 -8.60 13.27 -9.59
C ALA A 10 -7.17 13.45 -9.08
N PHE A 11 -6.18 13.55 -9.95
CA PHE A 11 -4.77 13.72 -9.55
C PHE A 11 -4.51 15.10 -8.96
N GLU A 12 -5.01 16.16 -9.58
CA GLU A 12 -4.88 17.51 -9.04
C GLU A 12 -5.57 17.63 -7.68
N GLN A 13 -6.77 17.11 -7.53
CA GLN A 13 -7.48 17.12 -6.25
C GLN A 13 -6.75 16.31 -5.17
N LEU A 14 -6.23 15.12 -5.50
CA LEU A 14 -5.44 14.31 -4.58
C LEU A 14 -4.14 14.99 -4.17
N LYS A 15 -3.49 15.70 -5.09
CA LYS A 15 -2.27 16.50 -4.82
C LYS A 15 -2.57 17.63 -3.85
N GLY A 16 -3.69 18.34 -4.03
CA GLY A 16 -4.13 19.39 -3.12
C GLY A 16 -4.50 18.88 -1.73
N LEU A 17 -5.22 17.72 -1.66
CA LEU A 17 -5.61 17.11 -0.38
C LEU A 17 -4.43 16.56 0.44
N PHE A 18 -3.46 15.93 -0.24
CA PHE A 18 -2.35 15.23 0.41
C PHE A 18 -1.02 15.60 -0.28
N PRO A 19 -0.56 16.87 -0.16
CA PRO A 19 0.66 17.32 -0.85
C PRO A 19 1.89 16.51 -0.44
N ASN A 20 2.01 16.17 0.84
CA ASN A 20 3.14 15.44 1.43
C ASN A 20 2.80 13.97 1.74
N ALA A 21 2.05 13.32 0.84
CA ALA A 21 1.66 11.92 1.03
C ALA A 21 2.89 11.00 1.08
N GLN A 22 3.02 10.24 2.15
CA GLN A 22 4.08 9.25 2.33
C GLN A 22 3.58 8.06 3.14
N THR A 23 4.40 7.04 3.32
CA THR A 23 4.09 5.94 4.23
C THR A 23 3.96 6.44 5.67
N GLU A 24 2.99 5.90 6.41
CA GLU A 24 2.83 6.17 7.84
C GLU A 24 3.67 5.21 8.71
N LEU A 25 4.41 4.26 8.09
CA LEU A 25 5.33 3.37 8.79
C LEU A 25 6.62 4.11 9.14
N ASN A 26 7.11 3.92 10.38
CA ASN A 26 8.37 4.49 10.86
C ASN A 26 9.53 3.54 10.54
N TYR A 27 10.57 4.05 9.91
CA TYR A 27 11.79 3.32 9.57
C TYR A 27 12.96 4.28 9.33
N ASP A 28 14.18 3.82 9.58
CA ASP A 28 15.42 4.57 9.34
C ASP A 28 16.25 3.95 8.21
N THR A 29 16.07 2.65 7.94
CA THR A 29 16.85 1.92 6.94
C THR A 29 15.95 1.14 5.96
N PRO A 30 16.46 0.79 4.76
CA PRO A 30 15.73 -0.07 3.82
C PRO A 30 15.28 -1.40 4.43
N PHE A 31 16.13 -2.04 5.24
CA PHE A 31 15.78 -3.27 5.97
C PHE A 31 14.60 -3.07 6.91
N GLN A 32 14.62 -1.98 7.70
CA GLN A 32 13.54 -1.65 8.62
C GLN A 32 12.21 -1.39 7.88
N LEU A 33 12.25 -0.71 6.72
CA LEU A 33 11.05 -0.55 5.90
C LEU A 33 10.50 -1.91 5.44
N LEU A 34 11.35 -2.81 4.94
CA LEU A 34 10.89 -4.13 4.52
C LEU A 34 10.23 -4.89 5.66
N VAL A 35 10.86 -4.92 6.84
CA VAL A 35 10.29 -5.53 8.05
C VAL A 35 8.94 -4.89 8.41
N ALA A 36 8.87 -3.56 8.45
CA ALA A 36 7.64 -2.85 8.79
C ALA A 36 6.49 -3.15 7.79
N VAL A 37 6.80 -3.22 6.48
CA VAL A 37 5.80 -3.55 5.45
C VAL A 37 5.34 -5.01 5.57
N ILE A 38 6.22 -5.97 5.89
CA ILE A 38 5.82 -7.35 6.18
C ILE A 38 4.90 -7.39 7.40
N LEU A 39 5.23 -6.66 8.46
CA LEU A 39 4.42 -6.60 9.67
C LEU A 39 3.06 -5.93 9.45
N SER A 40 2.94 -4.97 8.52
CA SER A 40 1.70 -4.25 8.22
C SER A 40 0.66 -5.10 7.47
N ALA A 41 1.01 -6.27 6.96
CA ALA A 41 0.06 -7.17 6.32
C ALA A 41 -1.07 -7.57 7.31
N GLN A 42 -2.30 -7.16 7.01
CA GLN A 42 -3.48 -7.34 7.88
C GLN A 42 -3.31 -6.77 9.29
N CYS A 43 -2.48 -5.74 9.46
CA CYS A 43 -2.27 -5.03 10.71
C CYS A 43 -2.23 -3.52 10.43
N THR A 44 -2.63 -2.70 11.39
CA THR A 44 -2.59 -1.24 11.24
C THR A 44 -1.16 -0.72 11.38
N ASP A 45 -0.81 0.32 10.61
CA ASP A 45 0.51 0.97 10.70
C ASP A 45 0.76 1.49 12.11
N LYS A 46 -0.27 2.03 12.79
CA LYS A 46 -0.19 2.43 14.20
C LYS A 46 0.28 1.29 15.11
N ARG A 47 -0.25 0.06 14.92
CA ARG A 47 0.18 -1.10 15.71
C ARG A 47 1.61 -1.52 15.37
N VAL A 48 1.98 -1.47 14.10
CA VAL A 48 3.35 -1.75 13.67
C VAL A 48 4.32 -0.77 14.31
N ASN A 49 4.04 0.53 14.23
CA ASN A 49 4.89 1.58 14.81
C ASN A 49 5.03 1.50 16.32
N LEU A 50 4.12 0.82 17.03
CA LEU A 50 4.25 0.58 18.49
C LEU A 50 5.24 -0.54 18.82
N VAL A 51 5.46 -1.50 17.93
CA VAL A 51 6.33 -2.66 18.21
C VAL A 51 7.71 -2.53 17.55
N THR A 52 7.81 -1.83 16.44
CA THR A 52 9.06 -1.73 15.66
C THR A 52 10.21 -1.04 16.37
N PRO A 53 10.04 -0.05 17.26
CA PRO A 53 11.16 0.57 17.97
C PRO A 53 11.99 -0.44 18.77
N GLU A 54 11.35 -1.27 19.60
CA GLU A 54 12.05 -2.30 20.37
C GLU A 54 12.59 -3.44 19.50
N LEU A 55 11.84 -3.80 18.44
CA LEU A 55 12.29 -4.79 17.47
C LEU A 55 13.57 -4.32 16.76
N PHE A 56 13.62 -3.06 16.29
CA PHE A 56 14.75 -2.50 15.56
C PHE A 56 15.94 -2.18 16.46
N LYS A 57 15.72 -1.88 17.73
CA LYS A 57 16.78 -1.75 18.73
C LYS A 57 17.50 -3.09 18.93
N ARG A 58 16.75 -4.20 18.95
CA ARG A 58 17.33 -5.55 19.09
C ARG A 58 17.90 -6.10 17.78
N PHE A 59 17.26 -5.82 16.67
CA PHE A 59 17.63 -6.31 15.33
C PHE A 59 17.75 -5.15 14.33
N PRO A 60 18.76 -4.30 14.44
CA PRO A 60 18.92 -3.13 13.56
C PRO A 60 19.26 -3.52 12.11
N THR A 61 19.78 -4.73 11.87
CA THR A 61 20.19 -5.22 10.55
C THR A 61 19.66 -6.63 10.26
N ALA A 62 19.68 -7.01 8.98
CA ALA A 62 19.33 -8.36 8.54
C ALA A 62 20.23 -9.42 9.20
N LYS A 63 21.53 -9.14 9.33
CA LYS A 63 22.49 -10.04 9.97
C LYS A 63 22.07 -10.42 11.38
N GLN A 64 21.83 -9.43 12.23
CA GLN A 64 21.44 -9.71 13.62
C GLN A 64 20.09 -10.46 13.72
N MET A 65 19.14 -10.17 12.83
CA MET A 65 17.89 -10.91 12.78
C MET A 65 18.06 -12.33 12.24
N SER A 66 18.96 -12.55 11.27
CA SER A 66 19.26 -13.87 10.70
C SER A 66 19.92 -14.84 11.67
N GLU A 67 20.68 -14.31 12.64
CA GLU A 67 21.39 -15.05 13.68
C GLU A 67 20.51 -15.33 14.92
N SER A 68 19.25 -14.86 14.93
CA SER A 68 18.31 -15.06 16.04
C SER A 68 17.44 -16.31 15.86
N SER A 69 16.40 -16.46 16.68
CA SER A 69 15.40 -17.53 16.54
C SER A 69 14.00 -16.99 16.26
N GLU A 70 13.10 -17.86 15.74
CA GLU A 70 11.69 -17.52 15.54
C GLU A 70 11.05 -17.07 16.87
N GLU A 71 11.37 -17.73 17.98
CA GLU A 71 10.85 -17.43 19.32
C GLU A 71 11.32 -16.07 19.83
N GLU A 72 12.57 -15.70 19.55
CA GLU A 72 13.10 -14.41 19.95
C GLU A 72 12.39 -13.30 19.18
N ILE A 73 12.29 -13.39 17.85
CA ILE A 73 11.55 -12.41 17.04
C ILE A 73 10.09 -12.32 17.48
N LEU A 74 9.43 -13.47 17.72
CA LEU A 74 8.04 -13.55 18.15
C LEU A 74 7.78 -12.75 19.43
N ARG A 75 8.72 -12.73 20.40
CA ARG A 75 8.57 -11.96 21.65
C ARG A 75 8.29 -10.48 21.40
N TYR A 76 8.91 -9.89 20.39
CA TYR A 76 8.73 -8.48 20.05
C TYR A 76 7.44 -8.20 19.26
N ILE A 77 6.94 -9.16 18.48
CA ILE A 77 5.81 -8.95 17.58
C ILE A 77 4.51 -9.64 18.01
N LYS A 78 4.39 -10.09 19.26
CA LYS A 78 3.23 -10.84 19.80
C LYS A 78 1.88 -10.15 19.53
N SER A 79 1.85 -8.81 19.52
CA SER A 79 0.62 -8.04 19.35
C SER A 79 0.28 -7.74 17.88
N ILE A 80 1.12 -8.18 16.94
CA ILE A 80 0.89 -8.09 15.49
C ILE A 80 -0.01 -9.24 15.04
N SER A 81 -0.86 -9.01 14.05
CA SER A 81 -1.69 -10.06 13.44
C SER A 81 -0.81 -11.16 12.85
N TYR A 82 -1.16 -12.43 13.11
CA TYR A 82 -0.42 -13.62 12.63
C TYR A 82 1.07 -13.66 13.05
N PRO A 83 1.39 -13.47 14.34
CA PRO A 83 2.75 -13.24 14.78
C PRO A 83 3.67 -14.44 14.52
N ASN A 84 3.20 -15.69 14.68
CA ASN A 84 3.99 -16.89 14.44
C ASN A 84 4.43 -17.02 12.96
N ALA A 85 3.52 -16.78 12.02
CA ALA A 85 3.86 -16.82 10.60
C ALA A 85 4.83 -15.69 10.22
N LYS A 86 4.65 -14.51 10.84
CA LYS A 86 5.50 -13.35 10.57
C LYS A 86 6.89 -13.50 11.19
N SER A 87 7.05 -14.02 12.41
CA SER A 87 8.36 -14.29 12.99
C SER A 87 9.17 -15.26 12.12
N LYS A 88 8.55 -16.35 11.70
CA LYS A 88 9.15 -17.31 10.78
C LYS A 88 9.56 -16.68 9.45
N ASN A 89 8.68 -15.85 8.87
CA ASN A 89 8.99 -15.16 7.61
C ASN A 89 10.13 -14.14 7.78
N LEU A 90 10.15 -13.35 8.86
CA LEU A 90 11.21 -12.39 9.13
C LEU A 90 12.57 -13.07 9.29
N LEU A 91 12.65 -14.18 10.03
CA LEU A 91 13.88 -14.95 10.17
C LEU A 91 14.37 -15.46 8.81
N LYS A 92 13.50 -16.16 8.05
CA LYS A 92 13.87 -16.71 6.73
C LYS A 92 14.22 -15.62 5.71
N MET A 93 13.50 -14.51 5.73
CA MET A 93 13.77 -13.35 4.89
C MET A 93 15.17 -12.80 5.18
N SER A 94 15.53 -12.61 6.47
CA SER A 94 16.81 -12.09 6.89
C SER A 94 17.96 -13.06 6.54
N GLN A 95 17.78 -14.36 6.76
CA GLN A 95 18.74 -15.39 6.36
C GLN A 95 19.00 -15.39 4.85
N ARG A 96 17.93 -15.28 4.03
CA ARG A 96 18.11 -15.22 2.58
C ARG A 96 18.74 -13.89 2.15
N LEU A 97 18.38 -12.77 2.80
CA LEU A 97 18.97 -11.47 2.51
C LEU A 97 20.49 -11.48 2.74
N GLU A 98 20.94 -12.09 3.84
CA GLU A 98 22.37 -12.25 4.13
C GLU A 98 23.06 -13.22 3.15
N SER A 99 22.51 -14.41 2.98
CA SER A 99 23.19 -15.48 2.23
C SER A 99 23.24 -15.27 0.72
N VAL A 100 22.25 -14.56 0.14
CA VAL A 100 22.12 -14.37 -1.32
C VAL A 100 22.43 -12.94 -1.73
N TYR A 101 22.10 -11.96 -0.89
CA TYR A 101 22.19 -10.53 -1.23
C TYR A 101 23.17 -9.75 -0.35
N ASN A 102 23.98 -10.42 0.49
CA ASN A 102 24.95 -9.81 1.39
C ASN A 102 24.36 -8.69 2.28
N GLY A 103 23.14 -8.86 2.75
CA GLY A 103 22.44 -7.89 3.59
C GLY A 103 21.83 -6.70 2.84
N ILE A 104 22.01 -6.61 1.52
CA ILE A 104 21.50 -5.50 0.68
C ILE A 104 20.16 -5.90 0.09
N LEU A 105 19.15 -5.01 0.17
CA LEU A 105 17.86 -5.27 -0.44
C LEU A 105 17.98 -5.25 -1.98
N PRO A 106 17.47 -6.28 -2.67
CA PRO A 106 17.40 -6.26 -4.13
C PRO A 106 16.39 -5.21 -4.61
N GLU A 107 16.65 -4.67 -5.81
CA GLU A 107 15.87 -3.56 -6.36
C GLU A 107 14.71 -4.02 -7.24
N THR A 108 14.74 -5.26 -7.73
CA THR A 108 13.71 -5.77 -8.62
C THR A 108 12.58 -6.46 -7.85
N ARG A 109 11.36 -6.30 -8.36
CA ARG A 109 10.19 -6.99 -7.78
C ARG A 109 10.37 -8.51 -7.81
N GLU A 110 10.95 -9.02 -8.88
CA GLU A 110 11.21 -10.45 -9.10
C GLU A 110 12.10 -11.02 -7.99
N GLU A 111 13.19 -10.35 -7.67
CA GLU A 111 14.10 -10.75 -6.58
C GLU A 111 13.47 -10.53 -5.20
N LEU A 112 12.83 -9.38 -4.97
CA LEU A 112 12.14 -9.09 -3.71
C LEU A 112 11.09 -10.16 -3.37
N THR A 113 10.35 -10.68 -4.36
CA THR A 113 9.35 -11.74 -4.13
C THR A 113 9.96 -13.10 -3.81
N THR A 114 11.27 -13.29 -3.94
CA THR A 114 11.97 -14.50 -3.46
C THR A 114 12.16 -14.50 -1.94
N LEU A 115 12.03 -13.34 -1.29
CA LEU A 115 12.16 -13.19 0.16
C LEU A 115 10.89 -13.68 0.87
N ALA A 116 11.06 -14.40 1.97
CA ALA A 116 9.92 -14.95 2.72
C ALA A 116 9.01 -13.82 3.26
N GLY A 117 7.70 -13.96 3.09
CA GLY A 117 6.72 -12.95 3.50
C GLY A 117 6.58 -11.77 2.55
N VAL A 118 7.33 -11.72 1.46
CA VAL A 118 7.27 -10.66 0.44
C VAL A 118 6.46 -11.13 -0.75
N GLY A 119 5.21 -10.68 -0.81
CA GLY A 119 4.37 -10.85 -2.00
C GLY A 119 4.48 -9.68 -2.98
N ARG A 120 3.80 -9.77 -4.12
CA ARG A 120 3.78 -8.74 -5.17
C ARG A 120 3.50 -7.32 -4.62
N LYS A 121 2.50 -7.18 -3.75
CA LYS A 121 2.15 -5.87 -3.15
C LYS A 121 3.30 -5.32 -2.31
N THR A 122 3.90 -6.13 -1.46
CA THR A 122 5.04 -5.74 -0.61
C THR A 122 6.23 -5.34 -1.47
N ALA A 123 6.58 -6.15 -2.48
CA ALA A 123 7.67 -5.84 -3.41
C ALA A 123 7.42 -4.51 -4.14
N ASN A 124 6.22 -4.28 -4.66
CA ASN A 124 5.88 -3.01 -5.31
C ASN A 124 5.99 -1.81 -4.34
N VAL A 125 5.65 -1.96 -3.04
CA VAL A 125 5.85 -0.88 -2.04
C VAL A 125 7.33 -0.57 -1.89
N ILE A 126 8.17 -1.58 -1.75
CA ILE A 126 9.62 -1.41 -1.63
C ILE A 126 10.19 -0.74 -2.90
N CYS A 127 9.84 -1.23 -4.09
CA CYS A 127 10.25 -0.65 -5.36
C CYS A 127 9.84 0.83 -5.50
N ALA A 128 8.61 1.17 -5.11
CA ALA A 128 8.11 2.54 -5.18
C ALA A 128 8.78 3.47 -4.18
N VAL A 129 8.92 3.03 -2.91
CA VAL A 129 9.35 3.90 -1.80
C VAL A 129 10.87 4.07 -1.76
N LEU A 130 11.64 2.98 -1.93
CA LEU A 130 13.10 3.04 -1.82
C LEU A 130 13.79 3.35 -3.15
N TYR A 131 13.25 2.82 -4.25
CA TYR A 131 13.92 2.88 -5.55
C TYR A 131 13.21 3.81 -6.55
N ASN A 132 12.18 4.52 -6.09
CA ASN A 132 11.39 5.46 -6.89
C ASN A 132 10.95 4.87 -8.26
N GLN A 133 10.69 3.56 -8.27
CA GLN A 133 10.23 2.88 -9.48
C GLN A 133 8.77 3.21 -9.77
N SER A 134 8.46 3.37 -11.05
CA SER A 134 7.10 3.64 -11.53
C SER A 134 6.23 2.38 -11.45
N VAL A 135 5.86 1.97 -10.23
CA VAL A 135 4.98 0.84 -9.94
C VAL A 135 3.84 1.27 -9.02
N MET A 136 2.66 0.70 -9.20
CA MET A 136 1.47 1.00 -8.39
C MET A 136 1.17 -0.15 -7.43
N PRO A 137 1.58 -0.08 -6.16
CA PRO A 137 1.11 -1.04 -5.17
C PRO A 137 -0.40 -0.90 -4.99
N VAL A 138 -1.15 -2.01 -5.07
CA VAL A 138 -2.60 -1.97 -4.89
C VAL A 138 -3.00 -2.77 -3.66
N ASP A 139 -3.43 -2.04 -2.63
CA ASP A 139 -4.06 -2.59 -1.45
C ASP A 139 -5.59 -2.47 -1.53
N THR A 140 -6.28 -2.82 -0.45
CA THR A 140 -7.75 -2.72 -0.37
C THR A 140 -8.27 -1.29 -0.46
N HIS A 141 -7.49 -0.28 -0.02
CA HIS A 141 -7.85 1.14 -0.13
C HIS A 141 -7.73 1.61 -1.57
N VAL A 142 -6.57 1.41 -2.19
CA VAL A 142 -6.32 1.77 -3.59
C VAL A 142 -7.34 1.08 -4.51
N HIS A 143 -7.58 -0.22 -4.33
CA HIS A 143 -8.57 -0.97 -5.12
C HIS A 143 -9.97 -0.37 -5.00
N ARG A 144 -10.45 -0.14 -3.76
CA ARG A 144 -11.78 0.42 -3.50
C ARG A 144 -11.93 1.84 -4.07
N VAL A 145 -10.97 2.70 -3.76
CA VAL A 145 -10.99 4.12 -4.14
C VAL A 145 -10.95 4.28 -5.66
N SER A 146 -10.04 3.61 -6.34
CA SER A 146 -9.90 3.67 -7.79
C SER A 146 -11.17 3.22 -8.52
N ARG A 147 -11.84 2.17 -8.01
CA ARG A 147 -13.14 1.73 -8.54
C ARG A 147 -14.25 2.75 -8.29
N ARG A 148 -14.33 3.33 -7.08
CA ARG A 148 -15.36 4.30 -6.73
C ARG A 148 -15.23 5.60 -7.53
N ILE A 149 -14.03 6.13 -7.64
CA ILE A 149 -13.80 7.32 -8.47
C ILE A 149 -14.10 7.00 -9.93
N GLY A 150 -13.85 5.78 -10.39
CA GLY A 150 -13.97 5.35 -11.78
C GLY A 150 -12.67 5.52 -12.56
N LEU A 151 -11.53 5.42 -11.88
CA LEU A 151 -10.21 5.30 -12.50
C LEU A 151 -10.02 3.92 -13.14
N THR A 152 -10.73 2.91 -12.63
CA THR A 152 -10.73 1.56 -13.20
C THR A 152 -12.14 1.14 -13.62
N ASP A 153 -12.25 0.34 -14.68
CA ASP A 153 -13.49 -0.17 -15.18
C ASP A 153 -13.61 -1.68 -14.88
N LYS A 154 -14.65 -2.04 -14.09
CA LYS A 154 -14.97 -3.44 -13.76
C LYS A 154 -13.79 -4.28 -13.21
N ALA A 155 -12.74 -3.63 -12.66
CA ALA A 155 -11.62 -4.34 -12.03
C ALA A 155 -12.13 -5.19 -10.86
N LYS A 156 -11.96 -6.52 -10.94
CA LYS A 156 -12.44 -7.47 -9.91
C LYS A 156 -11.40 -7.73 -8.83
N THR A 157 -10.12 -7.63 -9.18
CA THR A 157 -8.99 -7.94 -8.30
C THR A 157 -8.05 -6.75 -8.14
N PRO A 158 -7.21 -6.74 -7.09
CA PRO A 158 -6.12 -5.77 -6.98
C PRO A 158 -5.17 -5.78 -8.18
N LEU A 159 -4.90 -6.96 -8.74
CA LEU A 159 -4.05 -7.07 -9.94
C LEU A 159 -4.69 -6.44 -11.18
N ASP A 160 -6.01 -6.59 -11.37
CA ASP A 160 -6.73 -5.91 -12.47
C ASP A 160 -6.65 -4.39 -12.28
N THR A 161 -6.78 -3.93 -11.03
CA THR A 161 -6.67 -2.52 -10.69
C THR A 161 -5.28 -1.98 -11.01
N GLU A 162 -4.23 -2.70 -10.58
CA GLU A 162 -2.83 -2.36 -10.87
C GLU A 162 -2.60 -2.21 -12.38
N LYS A 163 -2.98 -3.24 -13.17
CA LYS A 163 -2.82 -3.23 -14.63
C LYS A 163 -3.54 -2.04 -15.29
N GLN A 164 -4.77 -1.76 -14.88
CA GLN A 164 -5.55 -0.66 -15.44
C GLN A 164 -5.01 0.71 -15.03
N LEU A 165 -4.58 0.90 -13.78
CA LEU A 165 -3.94 2.13 -13.35
C LEU A 165 -2.65 2.35 -14.12
N MET A 166 -1.75 1.37 -14.17
CA MET A 166 -0.46 1.47 -14.86
C MET A 166 -0.61 1.74 -16.35
N SER A 167 -1.63 1.19 -17.02
CA SER A 167 -1.88 1.45 -18.44
C SER A 167 -2.26 2.91 -18.73
N ASN A 168 -2.83 3.63 -17.76
CA ASN A 168 -3.25 5.02 -17.88
C ASN A 168 -2.22 6.02 -17.28
N LEU A 169 -1.19 5.52 -16.59
CA LEU A 169 -0.19 6.31 -15.86
C LEU A 169 1.19 6.28 -16.52
N LYS A 170 1.30 5.90 -17.78
CA LYS A 170 2.59 5.69 -18.46
C LYS A 170 3.53 6.89 -18.44
N ASN A 171 3.00 8.09 -18.33
CA ASN A 171 3.75 9.35 -18.36
C ASN A 171 3.81 10.06 -16.99
N GLU A 172 3.34 9.40 -15.91
CA GLU A 172 3.33 10.00 -14.58
C GLU A 172 4.64 9.69 -13.84
N SER A 173 5.31 10.73 -13.38
CA SER A 173 6.54 10.61 -12.59
C SER A 173 6.30 10.22 -11.13
N ASP A 174 5.11 10.57 -10.59
CA ASP A 174 4.83 10.51 -9.15
C ASP A 174 3.89 9.36 -8.75
N ILE A 175 4.06 8.18 -9.35
CA ILE A 175 3.18 7.02 -9.07
C ILE A 175 3.25 6.60 -7.60
N ALA A 176 4.43 6.67 -6.96
CA ALA A 176 4.59 6.38 -5.54
C ALA A 176 3.76 7.33 -4.66
N LEU A 177 3.81 8.65 -4.96
CA LEU A 177 3.00 9.64 -4.25
C LEU A 177 1.51 9.43 -4.50
N LEU A 178 1.11 9.11 -5.72
CA LEU A 178 -0.28 8.81 -6.05
C LEU A 178 -0.80 7.59 -5.28
N HIS A 179 0.02 6.55 -5.14
CA HIS A 179 -0.30 5.39 -4.32
C HIS A 179 -0.64 5.80 -2.88
N HIS A 180 0.23 6.59 -2.23
CA HIS A 180 -0.01 7.06 -0.87
C HIS A 180 -1.23 7.97 -0.77
N ARG A 181 -1.44 8.89 -1.72
CA ARG A 181 -2.64 9.74 -1.79
C ARG A 181 -3.93 8.94 -1.85
N LEU A 182 -3.97 7.88 -2.67
CA LEU A 182 -5.12 6.98 -2.76
C LEU A 182 -5.37 6.20 -1.46
N ILE A 183 -4.31 5.77 -0.76
CA ILE A 183 -4.42 5.15 0.56
C ILE A 183 -5.02 6.13 1.56
N LEU A 184 -4.46 7.34 1.68
CA LEU A 184 -4.91 8.36 2.62
C LEU A 184 -6.37 8.76 2.35
N LEU A 185 -6.75 8.96 1.09
CA LEU A 185 -8.15 9.17 0.73
C LEU A 185 -9.04 8.01 1.20
N GLY A 186 -8.59 6.78 1.01
CA GLY A 186 -9.33 5.59 1.42
C GLY A 186 -9.42 5.41 2.94
N ARG A 187 -8.42 5.84 3.68
CA ARG A 187 -8.39 5.77 5.16
C ARG A 187 -9.29 6.83 5.79
N TYR A 188 -9.17 8.05 5.35
CA TYR A 188 -9.72 9.20 6.06
C TYR A 188 -11.06 9.70 5.50
N ILE A 189 -11.27 9.66 4.19
CA ILE A 189 -12.44 10.23 3.53
C ILE A 189 -13.30 9.15 2.86
N CYS A 190 -12.77 8.44 1.88
CA CYS A 190 -13.50 7.42 1.12
C CYS A 190 -13.54 6.08 1.87
N LYS A 191 -14.00 6.08 3.13
CA LYS A 191 -14.07 4.92 4.01
C LYS A 191 -14.90 3.79 3.40
N ALA A 192 -14.62 2.52 3.80
CA ALA A 192 -15.37 1.36 3.29
C ALA A 192 -16.84 1.45 3.66
N ARG A 193 -17.14 1.76 4.92
CA ARG A 193 -18.47 2.06 5.44
C ARG A 193 -18.58 3.56 5.69
N LYS A 194 -19.73 4.16 5.35
CA LYS A 194 -20.04 5.60 5.57
C LYS A 194 -18.93 6.53 5.04
N PRO A 195 -18.64 6.54 3.71
CA PRO A 195 -17.71 7.49 3.15
C PRO A 195 -18.22 8.93 3.28
N GLU A 196 -17.33 9.87 3.54
CA GLU A 196 -17.63 11.30 3.71
C GLU A 196 -17.67 11.99 2.34
N CYS A 197 -18.67 11.62 1.53
CA CYS A 197 -18.75 12.03 0.13
C CYS A 197 -19.01 13.53 -0.05
N GLU A 198 -19.77 14.16 0.86
CA GLU A 198 -20.14 15.58 0.77
C GLU A 198 -18.93 16.50 0.97
N GLU A 199 -18.00 16.10 1.80
CA GLU A 199 -16.76 16.83 2.09
C GLU A 199 -15.62 16.47 1.12
N CYS A 200 -15.84 15.48 0.23
CA CYS A 200 -14.83 14.98 -0.67
C CYS A 200 -14.64 15.91 -1.88
N THR A 201 -13.45 16.45 -2.07
CA THR A 201 -13.13 17.33 -3.21
C THR A 201 -13.22 16.62 -4.57
N LEU A 202 -13.18 15.26 -4.58
CA LEU A 202 -13.31 14.46 -5.80
C LEU A 202 -14.79 14.21 -6.22
N LYS A 203 -15.77 14.72 -5.50
CA LYS A 203 -17.20 14.40 -5.77
C LYS A 203 -17.61 14.68 -7.22
N GLU A 204 -17.12 15.77 -7.81
CA GLU A 204 -17.45 16.17 -9.17
C GLU A 204 -16.99 15.15 -10.24
N CYS A 205 -15.86 14.50 -10.05
CA CYS A 205 -15.33 13.49 -10.97
C CYS A 205 -15.67 12.03 -10.56
N CYS A 206 -16.27 11.83 -9.36
CA CYS A 206 -16.45 10.52 -8.75
C CYS A 206 -17.68 9.78 -9.29
N LYS A 207 -17.49 8.64 -9.99
CA LYS A 207 -18.61 7.81 -10.46
C LYS A 207 -19.52 7.34 -9.33
N PHE A 208 -18.95 6.91 -8.20
CA PHE A 208 -19.71 6.44 -7.05
C PHE A 208 -20.62 7.51 -6.45
N TYR A 209 -20.13 8.76 -6.33
CA TYR A 209 -20.93 9.88 -5.86
C TYR A 209 -22.14 10.12 -6.75
N HIS A 210 -21.91 10.24 -8.06
CA HIS A 210 -22.99 10.47 -9.02
C HIS A 210 -24.01 9.31 -9.07
N THR A 211 -23.55 8.06 -8.97
CA THR A 211 -24.46 6.90 -8.95
C THR A 211 -25.30 6.88 -7.67
N LYS A 212 -24.73 7.22 -6.53
CA LYS A 212 -25.44 7.21 -5.22
C LYS A 212 -26.45 8.36 -5.09
N HIS A 213 -26.15 9.52 -5.71
CA HIS A 213 -26.94 10.73 -5.61
C HIS A 213 -27.79 11.02 -6.87
N GLN A 214 -27.81 10.11 -7.86
CA GLN A 214 -28.83 10.19 -8.93
C GLN A 214 -30.18 9.82 -8.31
N PRO A 215 -31.20 10.72 -8.37
CA PRO A 215 -32.55 10.32 -8.02
C PRO A 215 -32.97 9.20 -8.97
N ASP A 216 -33.66 8.18 -8.44
CA ASP A 216 -34.21 7.04 -9.17
C ASP A 216 -34.96 7.52 -10.45
N LYS A 217 -34.32 7.48 -11.59
CA LYS A 217 -34.96 7.66 -12.91
C LYS A 217 -35.80 6.44 -13.32
N ALA A 218 -36.01 5.50 -12.42
CA ALA A 218 -36.64 4.21 -12.72
C ALA A 218 -37.98 4.00 -11.99
N LYS A 219 -38.73 5.06 -11.65
CA LYS A 219 -40.11 4.90 -11.06
C LYS A 219 -41.18 5.70 -11.76
N ASN A 220 -40.99 6.20 -12.97
CA ASN A 220 -42.04 6.79 -13.77
C ASN A 220 -42.05 6.18 -15.18
N SER A 221 -42.48 4.94 -15.27
CA SER A 221 -42.99 4.33 -16.51
C SER A 221 -44.07 3.34 -16.07
N ILE A 222 -45.23 3.87 -15.85
CA ILE A 222 -46.53 3.16 -15.89
C ILE A 222 -47.23 3.61 -17.18
#